data_37bb1db81018fc8083c4993da5ca9311
#
_entry.id   37bb1db81018fc8083c4993da5ca9311
#
_cell.length_a   1.000
_cell.length_b   1.000
_cell.length_c   1.000
_cell.angle_alpha   90.00
_cell.angle_beta   90.00
_cell.angle_gamma   90.00
#
_symmetry.space_group_name_H-M   'P 1'
#
loop_
_entity.id
_entity.type
_entity.pdbx_description
1 polymer ?
#
loop_
_entity_poly.entity_id
_entity_poly.type
_entity_poly.pdbx_seq_one_letter_code
_entity_poly.pdbx_strand_id
1 'polypeptide(L)'
;MVEKDELLLSSHHIRDIVSSLPLLTQEIDYSYDNEKSFFNFKSLLSDLTTHLFIPLSVAIVFIILLLNFVSIGSPKQIEVTFQLISPQAKVVQIVGDFTKWEPVSLARKNGVWQVTLKLKPGKYKYIYIVDGNPYIDPTTDVYEDPFGTKNSVIYI
;
A
#
# COMPACT_ATOMS: atom_id res chain seq x y z
N MET A 1 50.68 -35.53 -78.23
CA MET A 1 51.36 -36.16 -77.09
C MET A 1 52.04 -35.11 -76.20
N VAL A 2 51.50 -33.88 -76.19
CA VAL A 2 52.06 -32.74 -75.44
C VAL A 2 51.20 -32.32 -74.23
N GLU A 3 49.96 -32.80 -74.15
CA GLU A 3 48.99 -32.33 -73.18
C GLU A 3 49.07 -33.00 -71.78
N LYS A 4 49.78 -34.14 -71.69
CA LYS A 4 49.94 -34.87 -70.42
C LYS A 4 51.12 -34.33 -69.58
N ASP A 5 52.11 -33.78 -70.17
CA ASP A 5 53.28 -33.26 -69.45
C ASP A 5 53.05 -31.88 -68.86
N GLU A 6 52.22 -31.06 -69.49
CA GLU A 6 51.79 -29.75 -68.87
C GLU A 6 50.95 -29.91 -67.64
N LEU A 7 50.06 -30.90 -67.60
CA LEU A 7 49.22 -31.21 -66.44
C LEU A 7 50.05 -31.74 -65.25
N LEU A 8 51.13 -32.46 -65.50
CA LEU A 8 52.00 -32.97 -64.44
C LEU A 8 52.89 -31.88 -63.86
N LEU A 9 53.41 -30.94 -64.73
CA LEU A 9 54.09 -29.77 -64.22
C LEU A 9 53.24 -28.83 -63.41
N SER A 10 52.01 -28.64 -63.82
CA SER A 10 51.03 -27.82 -63.06
C SER A 10 50.71 -28.43 -61.68
N SER A 11 50.59 -29.76 -61.59
CA SER A 11 50.32 -30.44 -60.34
C SER A 11 51.48 -30.41 -59.33
N HIS A 12 52.74 -30.45 -59.85
CA HIS A 12 53.94 -30.30 -59.01
C HIS A 12 54.08 -28.89 -58.48
N HIS A 13 53.82 -27.89 -59.30
CA HIS A 13 53.88 -26.49 -58.86
C HIS A 13 52.81 -26.13 -57.81
N ILE A 14 51.66 -26.71 -57.92
CA ILE A 14 50.56 -26.53 -56.89
C ILE A 14 50.98 -27.19 -55.59
N ARG A 15 51.62 -28.36 -55.58
CA ARG A 15 52.06 -29.01 -54.34
C ARG A 15 53.14 -28.19 -53.63
N ASP A 16 54.09 -27.60 -54.37
CA ASP A 16 55.15 -26.77 -53.79
C ASP A 16 54.56 -25.49 -53.17
N ILE A 17 53.60 -24.90 -53.84
CA ILE A 17 52.92 -23.71 -53.32
C ILE A 17 52.11 -24.07 -52.04
N VAL A 18 51.39 -25.18 -52.00
CA VAL A 18 50.61 -25.61 -50.87
C VAL A 18 51.51 -25.97 -49.68
N SER A 19 52.69 -26.57 -49.91
CA SER A 19 53.64 -26.90 -48.85
C SER A 19 54.38 -25.71 -48.27
N SER A 20 54.43 -24.59 -49.01
CA SER A 20 55.07 -23.36 -48.57
C SER A 20 54.16 -22.39 -47.82
N LEU A 21 52.88 -22.71 -47.70
CA LEU A 21 51.91 -21.89 -46.93
C LEU A 21 52.01 -22.22 -45.44
N PRO A 22 52.54 -21.34 -44.60
CA PRO A 22 52.73 -21.60 -43.19
C PRO A 22 51.38 -21.67 -42.38
N LEU A 23 50.26 -21.44 -43.04
CA LEU A 23 48.97 -21.39 -42.46
C LEU A 23 48.25 -22.75 -42.40
N LEU A 24 48.74 -23.79 -43.07
CA LEU A 24 48.11 -25.09 -43.12
C LEU A 24 48.72 -26.14 -42.17
N THR A 25 49.83 -25.77 -41.50
CA THR A 25 50.49 -26.64 -40.51
C THR A 25 50.23 -26.18 -39.06
N GLN A 26 49.38 -25.18 -38.84
CA GLN A 26 48.86 -24.97 -37.51
C GLN A 26 47.86 -26.11 -37.26
N GLU A 27 48.36 -27.18 -36.63
CA GLU A 27 47.52 -28.14 -35.93
C GLU A 27 46.58 -27.31 -35.07
N ILE A 28 45.33 -27.17 -35.50
CA ILE A 28 44.29 -26.68 -34.61
C ILE A 28 44.19 -27.79 -33.58
N ASP A 29 44.93 -27.62 -32.48
CA ASP A 29 44.72 -28.37 -31.27
C ASP A 29 43.29 -28.05 -30.84
N TYR A 30 42.34 -28.83 -31.33
CA TYR A 30 41.06 -28.97 -30.68
C TYR A 30 41.31 -29.73 -29.37
N SER A 31 42.06 -29.11 -28.48
CA SER A 31 41.84 -29.30 -27.07
C SER A 31 40.42 -28.85 -26.84
N TYR A 32 39.50 -29.75 -27.15
CA TYR A 32 38.17 -29.70 -26.61
C TYR A 32 38.36 -29.86 -25.09
N ASP A 33 38.70 -28.71 -24.51
CA ASP A 33 38.68 -28.55 -23.06
C ASP A 33 37.26 -28.84 -22.68
N ASN A 34 37.05 -30.11 -22.35
CA ASN A 34 35.84 -30.62 -21.74
C ASN A 34 35.83 -30.10 -20.29
N GLU A 35 36.20 -28.81 -20.12
CA GLU A 35 35.66 -28.05 -19.02
C GLU A 35 34.14 -28.08 -19.24
N LYS A 36 33.55 -29.13 -18.70
CA LYS A 36 32.18 -29.08 -18.26
C LYS A 36 32.13 -27.81 -17.41
N SER A 37 31.84 -26.69 -18.08
CA SER A 37 31.22 -25.58 -17.43
C SER A 37 29.97 -26.18 -16.77
N PHE A 38 30.18 -26.81 -15.63
CA PHE A 38 29.11 -27.03 -14.71
C PHE A 38 28.64 -25.65 -14.38
N PHE A 39 27.75 -25.16 -15.25
CA PHE A 39 26.93 -24.00 -14.98
C PHE A 39 26.39 -24.25 -13.59
N ASN A 40 26.99 -23.55 -12.64
CA ASN A 40 26.83 -23.88 -11.24
C ASN A 40 25.43 -23.37 -10.87
N PHE A 41 24.42 -24.15 -11.27
CA PHE A 41 22.99 -23.89 -11.04
C PHE A 41 22.72 -23.57 -9.56
N LYS A 42 23.61 -24.08 -8.69
CA LYS A 42 23.56 -23.80 -7.27
C LYS A 42 23.95 -22.36 -6.93
N SER A 43 24.91 -21.75 -7.64
CA SER A 43 25.26 -20.35 -7.44
C SER A 43 24.20 -19.40 -8.01
N LEU A 44 23.62 -19.77 -9.12
CA LEU A 44 22.54 -18.99 -9.75
C LEU A 44 21.27 -19.01 -8.91
N LEU A 45 20.97 -20.16 -8.27
CA LEU A 45 19.88 -20.26 -7.31
C LEU A 45 20.16 -19.46 -6.03
N SER A 46 21.42 -19.44 -5.54
CA SER A 46 21.77 -18.67 -4.36
C SER A 46 21.67 -17.17 -4.60
N ASP A 47 22.08 -16.70 -5.78
CA ASP A 47 21.97 -15.28 -6.16
C ASP A 47 20.50 -14.87 -6.36
N LEU A 48 19.70 -15.73 -6.96
CA LEU A 48 18.27 -15.49 -7.14
C LEU A 48 17.55 -15.44 -5.79
N THR A 49 17.87 -16.33 -4.86
CA THR A 49 17.29 -16.34 -3.52
C THR A 49 17.69 -15.12 -2.69
N THR A 50 18.95 -14.69 -2.79
CA THR A 50 19.41 -13.52 -2.01
C THR A 50 18.85 -12.21 -2.54
N HIS A 51 18.74 -12.05 -3.86
CA HIS A 51 18.33 -10.78 -4.45
C HIS A 51 16.81 -10.62 -4.64
N LEU A 52 16.07 -11.73 -4.75
CA LEU A 52 14.62 -11.68 -5.01
C LEU A 52 13.78 -12.07 -3.79
N PHE A 53 14.16 -13.15 -3.08
CA PHE A 53 13.31 -13.68 -2.00
C PHE A 53 13.53 -12.99 -0.64
N ILE A 54 14.74 -12.50 -0.35
CA ILE A 54 14.99 -11.76 0.90
C ILE A 54 14.22 -10.41 0.89
N PRO A 55 14.31 -9.56 -0.15
CA PRO A 55 13.53 -8.32 -0.16
C PRO A 55 12.01 -8.59 -0.18
N LEU A 56 11.56 -9.65 -0.85
CA LEU A 56 10.15 -10.03 -0.87
C LEU A 56 9.66 -10.45 0.52
N SER A 57 10.43 -11.28 1.24
CA SER A 57 10.08 -11.71 2.60
C SER A 57 10.06 -10.55 3.59
N VAL A 58 11.00 -9.63 3.51
CA VAL A 58 11.02 -8.40 4.32
C VAL A 58 9.81 -7.52 4.01
N ALA A 59 9.44 -7.38 2.74
CA ALA A 59 8.26 -6.63 2.34
C ALA A 59 6.97 -7.25 2.90
N ILE A 60 6.84 -8.58 2.86
CA ILE A 60 5.69 -9.30 3.42
C ILE A 60 5.60 -9.10 4.93
N VAL A 61 6.71 -9.25 5.66
CA VAL A 61 6.76 -9.00 7.11
C VAL A 61 6.37 -7.56 7.42
N PHE A 62 6.88 -6.60 6.65
CA PHE A 62 6.54 -5.18 6.82
C PHE A 62 5.05 -4.91 6.57
N ILE A 63 4.47 -5.52 5.54
CA ILE A 63 3.03 -5.42 5.27
C ILE A 63 2.22 -6.03 6.40
N ILE A 64 2.61 -7.20 6.93
CA ILE A 64 1.94 -7.83 8.06
C ILE A 64 2.02 -6.92 9.30
N LEU A 65 3.17 -6.31 9.58
CA LEU A 65 3.33 -5.36 10.68
C LEU A 65 2.46 -4.11 10.48
N LEU A 66 2.40 -3.56 9.28
CA LEU A 66 1.51 -2.44 8.97
C LEU A 66 0.04 -2.79 9.14
N LEU A 67 -0.40 -3.96 8.65
CA LEU A 67 -1.78 -4.42 8.82
C LEU A 67 -2.14 -4.62 10.30
N ASN A 68 -1.23 -5.16 11.10
CA ASN A 68 -1.43 -5.27 12.54
C ASN A 68 -1.45 -3.88 13.22
N PHE A 69 -0.56 -2.97 12.84
CA PHE A 69 -0.54 -1.61 13.36
C PHE A 69 -1.85 -0.85 13.06
N VAL A 70 -2.40 -1.00 11.86
CA VAL A 70 -3.70 -0.42 11.48
C VAL A 70 -4.85 -1.05 12.28
N SER A 71 -4.74 -2.34 12.63
CA SER A 71 -5.77 -3.06 13.41
C SER A 71 -5.73 -2.73 14.91
N ILE A 72 -4.61 -2.27 15.46
CA ILE A 72 -4.38 -1.99 16.88
C ILE A 72 -4.91 -0.60 17.26
N GLY A 73 -6.02 -0.14 16.80
CA GLY A 73 -6.34 1.16 17.34
C GLY A 73 -7.62 1.85 16.93
N SER A 74 -8.60 1.16 16.42
CA SER A 74 -9.93 1.79 16.33
C SER A 74 -10.60 1.69 17.70
N PRO A 75 -10.62 2.77 18.51
CA PRO A 75 -11.34 2.74 19.78
C PRO A 75 -12.78 2.33 19.50
N LYS A 76 -13.27 1.39 20.32
CA LYS A 76 -14.63 0.88 20.22
C LYS A 76 -15.60 2.05 20.24
N GLN A 77 -16.38 2.19 19.20
CA GLN A 77 -17.44 3.20 19.15
C GLN A 77 -18.63 2.74 20.03
N ILE A 78 -19.22 3.69 20.71
CA ILE A 78 -20.39 3.52 21.59
C ILE A 78 -21.56 4.24 20.92
N GLU A 79 -22.72 3.60 20.91
CA GLU A 79 -23.95 4.23 20.43
C GLU A 79 -24.50 5.14 21.53
N VAL A 80 -24.58 6.42 21.23
CA VAL A 80 -25.08 7.46 22.12
C VAL A 80 -26.34 8.05 21.51
N THR A 81 -27.42 8.06 22.25
CA THR A 81 -28.67 8.66 21.82
C THR A 81 -28.88 10.02 22.50
N PHE A 82 -28.86 11.06 21.68
CA PHE A 82 -29.21 12.40 22.12
C PHE A 82 -30.71 12.60 22.01
N GLN A 83 -31.31 13.19 23.05
CA GLN A 83 -32.75 13.39 23.11
C GLN A 83 -33.08 14.81 23.61
N LEU A 84 -34.09 15.42 23.02
CA LEU A 84 -34.63 16.71 23.46
C LEU A 84 -36.14 16.69 23.45
N ILE A 85 -36.73 17.04 24.59
CA ILE A 85 -38.17 17.24 24.70
C ILE A 85 -38.49 18.68 24.29
N SER A 86 -39.03 18.84 23.10
CA SER A 86 -39.44 20.16 22.57
C SER A 86 -40.66 19.97 21.68
N PRO A 87 -41.86 19.88 22.30
CA PRO A 87 -43.07 19.53 21.57
C PRO A 87 -43.52 20.61 20.57
N GLN A 88 -43.13 21.87 20.79
CA GLN A 88 -43.49 22.99 19.93
C GLN A 88 -42.50 23.20 18.77
N ALA A 89 -41.31 22.62 18.84
CA ALA A 89 -40.28 22.77 17.82
C ALA A 89 -40.76 22.14 16.48
N LYS A 90 -40.42 22.84 15.41
CA LYS A 90 -40.64 22.36 14.03
C LYS A 90 -39.42 21.60 13.50
N VAL A 91 -38.20 22.05 13.89
CA VAL A 91 -36.92 21.47 13.48
C VAL A 91 -35.98 21.49 14.66
N VAL A 92 -35.37 20.35 14.94
CA VAL A 92 -34.30 20.26 15.94
C VAL A 92 -33.08 19.63 15.28
N GLN A 93 -31.92 20.27 15.47
CA GLN A 93 -30.64 19.79 15.03
C GLN A 93 -29.66 19.78 16.21
N ILE A 94 -28.59 19.00 16.06
CA ILE A 94 -27.47 18.98 17.02
C ILE A 94 -26.19 19.32 16.26
N VAL A 95 -25.33 20.13 16.84
CA VAL A 95 -23.97 20.44 16.36
C VAL A 95 -22.99 20.23 17.50
N GLY A 96 -21.79 19.81 17.22
CA GLY A 96 -20.78 19.61 18.25
C GLY A 96 -19.48 19.05 17.70
N ASP A 97 -18.54 18.77 18.59
CA ASP A 97 -17.22 18.21 18.24
C ASP A 97 -17.34 16.91 17.42
N PHE A 98 -18.32 16.09 17.69
CA PHE A 98 -18.56 14.81 17.01
C PHE A 98 -19.19 14.96 15.61
N THR A 99 -19.79 16.10 15.30
CA THR A 99 -20.32 16.43 13.97
C THR A 99 -19.41 17.40 13.20
N LYS A 100 -18.26 17.75 13.76
CA LYS A 100 -17.39 18.83 13.27
C LYS A 100 -18.12 20.19 13.17
N TRP A 101 -19.09 20.38 14.05
CA TRP A 101 -19.96 21.55 14.11
C TRP A 101 -20.88 21.72 12.88
N GLU A 102 -21.10 20.62 12.14
CA GLU A 102 -22.11 20.56 11.08
C GLU A 102 -23.45 20.12 11.67
N PRO A 103 -24.57 20.72 11.25
CA PRO A 103 -25.89 20.39 11.76
C PRO A 103 -26.36 19.00 11.37
N VAL A 104 -26.74 18.19 12.35
CA VAL A 104 -27.37 16.89 12.18
C VAL A 104 -28.81 16.96 12.67
N SER A 105 -29.77 16.66 11.81
CA SER A 105 -31.21 16.73 12.16
C SER A 105 -31.61 15.57 13.07
N LEU A 106 -32.42 15.87 14.09
CA LEU A 106 -33.04 14.89 14.92
C LEU A 106 -34.39 14.45 14.34
N ALA A 107 -34.72 13.18 14.54
CA ALA A 107 -36.01 12.65 14.17
C ALA A 107 -36.99 12.79 15.35
N ARG A 108 -38.23 13.20 15.06
CA ARG A 108 -39.29 13.29 16.08
C ARG A 108 -40.01 11.95 16.23
N LYS A 109 -40.03 11.41 17.44
CA LYS A 109 -40.74 10.18 17.78
C LYS A 109 -41.48 10.38 19.09
N ASN A 110 -42.82 10.21 19.10
CA ASN A 110 -43.67 10.35 20.27
C ASN A 110 -43.45 11.69 21.05
N GLY A 111 -43.24 12.80 20.33
CA GLY A 111 -43.04 14.11 20.95
C GLY A 111 -41.61 14.40 21.44
N VAL A 112 -40.71 13.43 21.33
CA VAL A 112 -39.29 13.58 21.67
C VAL A 112 -38.48 13.62 20.40
N TRP A 113 -37.55 14.57 20.32
CA TRP A 113 -36.53 14.65 19.25
C TRP A 113 -35.34 13.81 19.62
N GLN A 114 -34.90 12.93 18.72
CA GLN A 114 -33.78 12.03 19.00
C GLN A 114 -32.89 11.76 17.78
N VAL A 115 -31.61 11.50 18.06
CA VAL A 115 -30.62 10.99 17.10
C VAL A 115 -29.65 10.07 17.81
N THR A 116 -29.29 8.95 17.18
CA THR A 116 -28.29 8.03 17.72
C THR A 116 -27.04 8.14 16.88
N LEU A 117 -25.90 8.41 17.51
CA LEU A 117 -24.61 8.57 16.89
C LEU A 117 -23.61 7.56 17.46
N LYS A 118 -22.68 7.11 16.64
CA LYS A 118 -21.57 6.25 17.07
C LYS A 118 -20.37 7.12 17.40
N LEU A 119 -20.04 7.21 18.68
CA LEU A 119 -18.97 8.06 19.18
C LEU A 119 -17.87 7.22 19.82
N LYS A 120 -16.65 7.73 19.80
CA LYS A 120 -15.53 7.16 20.55
C LYS A 120 -15.60 7.63 21.99
N PRO A 121 -15.02 6.88 22.96
CA PRO A 121 -14.84 7.42 24.31
C PRO A 121 -14.12 8.77 24.30
N GLY A 122 -14.66 9.74 25.05
CA GLY A 122 -14.09 11.07 25.08
C GLY A 122 -15.03 12.12 25.67
N LYS A 123 -14.54 13.37 25.75
CA LYS A 123 -15.31 14.55 26.15
C LYS A 123 -15.70 15.31 24.89
N TYR A 124 -16.98 15.64 24.77
CA TYR A 124 -17.53 16.35 23.62
C TYR A 124 -18.35 17.55 24.04
N LYS A 125 -18.18 18.66 23.33
CA LYS A 125 -19.03 19.84 23.42
C LYS A 125 -20.07 19.79 22.31
N TYR A 126 -21.27 20.22 22.63
CA TYR A 126 -22.36 20.27 21.66
C TYR A 126 -23.42 21.28 22.05
N ILE A 127 -24.31 21.58 21.13
CA ILE A 127 -25.46 22.42 21.34
C ILE A 127 -26.61 21.95 20.45
N TYR A 128 -27.82 22.03 20.90
CA TYR A 128 -28.97 21.88 20.04
C TYR A 128 -29.28 23.19 19.29
N ILE A 129 -29.83 23.07 18.10
CA ILE A 129 -30.40 24.18 17.34
C ILE A 129 -31.89 23.89 17.21
N VAL A 130 -32.70 24.67 17.87
CA VAL A 130 -34.16 24.52 17.89
C VAL A 130 -34.77 25.66 17.08
N ASP A 131 -35.40 25.35 15.97
CA ASP A 131 -35.99 26.33 15.04
C ASP A 131 -35.02 27.46 14.67
N GLY A 132 -33.73 27.10 14.47
CA GLY A 132 -32.65 28.02 14.10
C GLY A 132 -31.98 28.72 15.29
N ASN A 133 -32.41 28.54 16.52
CA ASN A 133 -31.82 29.17 17.71
C ASN A 133 -31.01 28.17 18.52
N PRO A 134 -29.86 28.58 19.07
CA PRO A 134 -29.03 27.74 19.93
C PRO A 134 -29.76 27.43 21.23
N TYR A 135 -29.70 26.19 21.67
CA TYR A 135 -30.33 25.70 22.88
C TYR A 135 -29.39 24.76 23.65
N ILE A 136 -29.05 25.15 24.88
CA ILE A 136 -28.23 24.36 25.80
C ILE A 136 -29.05 23.19 26.35
N ASP A 137 -28.45 22.00 26.36
CA ASP A 137 -29.07 20.85 27.00
C ASP A 137 -29.14 21.06 28.52
N PRO A 138 -30.34 21.16 29.13
CA PRO A 138 -30.46 21.40 30.55
C PRO A 138 -30.10 20.18 31.42
N THR A 139 -29.86 19.02 30.80
CA THR A 139 -29.58 17.76 31.51
C THR A 139 -28.10 17.46 31.64
N THR A 140 -27.23 18.29 31.05
CA THR A 140 -25.78 18.08 31.04
C THR A 140 -24.99 19.25 31.62
N ASP A 141 -23.73 19.02 31.92
CA ASP A 141 -22.81 20.09 32.33
C ASP A 141 -22.69 21.15 31.23
N VAL A 142 -22.48 22.40 31.65
CA VAL A 142 -22.27 23.53 30.75
C VAL A 142 -20.83 23.94 30.82
N TYR A 143 -20.21 24.05 29.66
CA TYR A 143 -18.88 24.65 29.48
C TYR A 143 -19.08 26.07 28.93
N GLU A 144 -18.50 27.04 29.60
CA GLU A 144 -18.42 28.41 29.12
C GLU A 144 -16.99 28.71 28.70
N ASP A 145 -16.80 29.17 27.49
CA ASP A 145 -15.49 29.56 26.98
C ASP A 145 -15.10 30.97 27.47
N PRO A 146 -13.83 31.39 27.31
CA PRO A 146 -13.38 32.70 27.71
C PRO A 146 -14.11 33.87 27.02
N PHE A 147 -14.83 33.63 25.94
CA PHE A 147 -15.61 34.60 25.19
C PHE A 147 -17.08 34.64 25.60
N GLY A 148 -17.48 33.81 26.60
CA GLY A 148 -18.83 33.75 27.09
C GLY A 148 -19.77 32.82 26.31
N THR A 149 -19.23 32.03 25.35
CA THR A 149 -20.04 31.04 24.61
C THR A 149 -20.28 29.83 25.47
N LYS A 150 -21.56 29.43 25.61
CA LYS A 150 -21.97 28.27 26.41
C LYS A 150 -22.25 27.07 25.51
N ASN A 151 -21.74 25.92 25.90
CA ASN A 151 -21.96 24.64 25.23
C ASN A 151 -22.29 23.56 26.26
N SER A 152 -23.13 22.63 25.90
CA SER A 152 -23.37 21.41 26.68
C SER A 152 -22.17 20.47 26.58
N VAL A 153 -21.89 19.70 27.61
CA VAL A 153 -20.77 18.76 27.67
C VAL A 153 -21.24 17.36 28.01
N ILE A 154 -20.76 16.38 27.25
CA ILE A 154 -20.99 14.97 27.53
C ILE A 154 -19.65 14.22 27.59
N TYR A 155 -19.57 13.24 28.49
CA TYR A 155 -18.49 12.30 28.65
C TYR A 155 -18.96 10.90 28.26
N ILE A 156 -18.23 10.21 27.44
CA ILE A 156 -18.55 8.88 26.90
C ILE A 156 -17.45 7.89 27.25
#